data_a69523f2fb8b8f5b968eec6c127dfa05
#
_entry.id   a69523f2fb8b8f5b968eec6c127dfa05
#
_cell.length_a   1.000
_cell.length_b   1.000
_cell.length_c   1.000
_cell.angle_alpha   90.00
_cell.angle_beta   90.00
_cell.angle_gamma   90.00
#
_symmetry.space_group_name_H-M   'P 1'
#
loop_
_entity.id
_entity.type
_entity.pdbx_description
1 polymer ?
#
loop_
_entity_poly.entity_id
_entity_poly.type
_entity_poly.pdbx_seq_one_letter_code
_entity_poly.pdbx_strand_id
1 'polypeptide(L)'
;MNKILTILITILTGLNLQAADVDSLFTRWESLSGSRRVRTGNELLELGYRDGIIPEKYTYGRSQAIESEARIYDMMSCWYFANDKFDEALSVALMALPLCEKCDDETLLADCINNIGIIYQRKGMFGQAITYMERVYRLDLKSKNKSGMSSTMNNLATLYLATGQAETALGYVLPAIDIERESGDRQRLAIRLGLASDIWLEMGHSEKALSCVEEAYQLDSQDKREGKAAIRLSQKAAVLIARGEDIEAEKCILQAIPILERKNNVTSLAICYNQLGQLYYKSELYKQAEKTYRQASEYALKSGSDYVRKKALSGLWLCQKHLGRLSDALETLEQYTQLSEKISEDRADSAVENFRVRYETKEKEDDLIREQEMSKTRFAIMMCLGVFCIMLAILLALSWRMLIIRRRQARILTKNDEVKSKLLSLVPTIKDKPEAAQLKEIVNDIETMDDVPKMTSREFEVIRLCCEGRTSKEIAGRLNVSVRTIDTHKSNIFKKLNISSTVELVRYAAKAGLYTPNVSGNEDTPDSSKQPNS
;
A
#
# COMPACT_ATOMS: atom_id res chain seq x y z
N MET A 1 8.61 -15.86 12.34
CA MET A 1 8.35 -15.96 13.80
C MET A 1 8.63 -17.35 14.38
N ASN A 2 8.29 -18.47 13.71
CA ASN A 2 8.70 -19.80 14.22
C ASN A 2 10.20 -20.08 14.14
N LYS A 3 10.92 -19.50 13.18
CA LYS A 3 12.39 -19.62 13.13
C LYS A 3 13.05 -18.81 14.26
N ILE A 4 12.56 -17.61 14.58
CA ILE A 4 13.10 -16.78 15.66
C ILE A 4 12.79 -17.40 17.04
N LEU A 5 11.58 -17.92 17.24
CA LEU A 5 11.22 -18.62 18.47
C LEU A 5 11.93 -20.00 18.61
N THR A 6 12.15 -20.70 17.49
CA THR A 6 12.96 -21.93 17.43
C THR A 6 14.44 -21.63 17.68
N ILE A 7 14.93 -20.51 17.15
CA ILE A 7 16.28 -19.99 17.37
C ILE A 7 16.49 -19.64 18.84
N LEU A 8 15.55 -18.96 19.49
CA LEU A 8 15.56 -18.68 20.93
C LEU A 8 15.58 -19.94 21.80
N ILE A 9 14.95 -21.02 21.35
CA ILE A 9 14.92 -22.31 22.09
C ILE A 9 16.21 -23.12 21.87
N THR A 10 16.83 -23.02 20.68
CA THR A 10 18.06 -23.75 20.36
C THR A 10 19.30 -23.11 21.01
N ILE A 11 19.29 -21.79 21.21
CA ILE A 11 20.36 -21.06 21.92
C ILE A 11 20.40 -21.43 23.42
N LEU A 12 19.26 -21.78 24.02
CA LEU A 12 19.18 -22.19 25.44
C LEU A 12 19.73 -23.62 25.73
N THR A 13 20.06 -24.43 24.72
CA THR A 13 20.37 -25.85 24.93
C THR A 13 21.77 -26.31 24.57
N GLY A 14 22.69 -25.41 24.20
CA GLY A 14 24.05 -25.88 24.08
C GLY A 14 24.91 -25.19 23.07
N LEU A 15 25.52 -24.10 23.41
CA LEU A 15 26.87 -23.76 22.95
C LEU A 15 27.48 -22.77 23.94
N ASN A 16 28.53 -23.20 24.62
CA ASN A 16 29.43 -22.39 25.44
C ASN A 16 30.25 -21.41 24.57
N LEU A 17 29.58 -20.48 23.90
CA LEU A 17 30.21 -19.21 23.58
C LEU A 17 29.96 -18.32 24.78
N GLN A 18 31.04 -17.95 25.47
CA GLN A 18 30.93 -17.02 26.57
C GLN A 18 30.30 -15.74 25.99
N ALA A 19 29.16 -15.31 26.56
CA ALA A 19 28.47 -14.08 26.15
C ALA A 19 29.43 -12.87 26.07
N ALA A 20 30.50 -12.91 26.84
CA ALA A 20 31.61 -11.96 26.81
C ALA A 20 32.35 -11.90 25.45
N ASP A 21 32.39 -12.96 24.66
CA ASP A 21 33.17 -12.98 23.41
C ASP A 21 32.42 -12.27 22.27
N VAL A 22 31.11 -12.44 22.15
CA VAL A 22 30.29 -11.78 21.10
C VAL A 22 30.19 -10.28 21.36
N ASP A 23 29.93 -9.88 22.59
CA ASP A 23 29.83 -8.48 23.03
C ASP A 23 31.18 -7.74 22.81
N SER A 24 32.29 -8.39 23.19
CA SER A 24 33.65 -7.88 22.95
C SER A 24 33.96 -7.75 21.47
N LEU A 25 33.56 -8.73 20.63
CA LEU A 25 33.77 -8.70 19.19
C LEU A 25 32.95 -7.59 18.54
N PHE A 26 31.71 -7.37 19.00
CA PHE A 26 30.85 -6.30 18.51
C PHE A 26 31.41 -4.90 18.87
N THR A 27 31.78 -4.68 20.13
CA THR A 27 32.42 -3.44 20.58
C THR A 27 33.69 -3.14 19.78
N ARG A 28 34.49 -4.17 19.51
CA ARG A 28 35.67 -4.06 18.66
C ARG A 28 35.31 -3.68 17.23
N TRP A 29 34.25 -4.29 16.65
CA TRP A 29 33.78 -3.97 15.30
C TRP A 29 33.34 -2.50 15.17
N GLU A 30 32.64 -1.96 16.16
CA GLU A 30 32.22 -0.55 16.17
C GLU A 30 33.41 0.41 16.16
N SER A 31 34.51 0.06 16.83
CA SER A 31 35.72 0.88 16.90
C SER A 31 36.60 0.81 15.64
N LEU A 32 36.36 -0.14 14.72
CA LEU A 32 37.19 -0.38 13.56
C LEU A 32 36.68 0.36 12.32
N SER A 33 37.58 0.54 11.33
CA SER A 33 37.26 1.10 10.01
C SER A 33 37.94 0.31 8.88
N GLY A 34 37.50 0.55 7.65
CA GLY A 34 38.07 -0.04 6.45
C GLY A 34 38.05 -1.57 6.42
N SER A 35 39.14 -2.18 5.96
CA SER A 35 39.21 -3.64 5.78
C SER A 35 39.17 -4.42 7.09
N ARG A 36 39.58 -3.84 8.20
CA ARG A 36 39.46 -4.49 9.53
C ARG A 36 38.01 -4.57 9.98
N ARG A 37 37.22 -3.51 9.81
CA ARG A 37 35.77 -3.51 10.10
C ARG A 37 35.04 -4.57 9.27
N VAL A 38 35.34 -4.67 7.97
CA VAL A 38 34.78 -5.70 7.08
C VAL A 38 35.09 -7.11 7.57
N ARG A 39 36.35 -7.38 7.95
CA ARG A 39 36.76 -8.69 8.43
C ARG A 39 36.03 -9.07 9.72
N THR A 40 36.05 -8.18 10.72
CA THR A 40 35.38 -8.44 12.01
C THR A 40 33.86 -8.52 11.85
N GLY A 41 33.27 -7.75 10.92
CA GLY A 41 31.85 -7.86 10.58
C GLY A 41 31.49 -9.23 9.96
N ASN A 42 32.35 -9.80 9.11
CA ASN A 42 32.16 -11.17 8.61
C ASN A 42 32.26 -12.20 9.73
N GLU A 43 33.17 -12.02 10.69
CA GLU A 43 33.28 -12.89 11.86
C GLU A 43 31.98 -12.87 12.69
N LEU A 44 31.38 -11.69 12.92
CA LEU A 44 30.10 -11.54 13.61
C LEU A 44 28.93 -12.21 12.85
N LEU A 45 28.82 -11.96 11.54
CA LEU A 45 27.76 -12.57 10.72
C LEU A 45 27.88 -14.10 10.65
N GLU A 46 29.10 -14.62 10.58
CA GLU A 46 29.34 -16.08 10.62
C GLU A 46 28.95 -16.67 11.98
N LEU A 47 29.24 -15.98 13.10
CA LEU A 47 28.80 -16.38 14.43
C LEU A 47 27.28 -16.37 14.53
N GLY A 48 26.62 -15.28 14.09
CA GLY A 48 25.17 -15.18 14.11
C GLY A 48 24.47 -16.27 13.29
N TYR A 49 25.03 -16.65 12.14
CA TYR A 49 24.54 -17.77 11.34
C TYR A 49 24.74 -19.11 12.04
N ARG A 50 25.93 -19.36 12.55
CA ARG A 50 26.28 -20.62 13.25
C ARG A 50 25.43 -20.81 14.49
N ASP A 51 25.17 -19.75 15.23
CA ASP A 51 24.37 -19.78 16.46
C ASP A 51 22.87 -19.69 16.18
N GLY A 52 22.46 -19.66 14.91
CA GLY A 52 21.07 -19.66 14.46
C GLY A 52 20.32 -18.35 14.75
N ILE A 53 21.03 -17.25 15.02
CA ILE A 53 20.45 -15.91 15.23
C ILE A 53 19.96 -15.33 13.90
N ILE A 54 20.69 -15.57 12.82
CA ILE A 54 20.30 -15.21 11.46
C ILE A 54 20.00 -16.47 10.64
N PRO A 55 18.94 -16.48 9.81
CA PRO A 55 18.50 -17.68 9.09
C PRO A 55 19.38 -18.04 7.90
N GLU A 56 20.14 -17.08 7.37
CA GLU A 56 20.93 -17.21 6.16
C GLU A 56 22.37 -16.72 6.40
N LYS A 57 23.31 -17.27 5.62
CA LYS A 57 24.71 -16.84 5.66
C LYS A 57 24.90 -15.57 4.85
N TYR A 58 25.32 -14.50 5.51
CA TYR A 58 25.64 -13.23 4.87
C TYR A 58 27.13 -12.95 4.85
N THR A 59 27.57 -12.17 3.87
CA THR A 59 28.95 -11.72 3.75
C THR A 59 28.98 -10.21 3.67
N TYR A 60 29.81 -9.57 4.48
CA TYR A 60 29.99 -8.13 4.47
C TYR A 60 30.62 -7.68 3.15
N GLY A 61 29.83 -7.00 2.30
CA GLY A 61 30.25 -6.47 1.01
C GLY A 61 30.56 -4.97 1.07
N ARG A 62 31.67 -4.53 0.44
CA ARG A 62 31.98 -3.09 0.37
C ARG A 62 30.98 -2.30 -0.45
N SER A 63 30.40 -2.90 -1.49
CA SER A 63 29.34 -2.32 -2.33
C SER A 63 27.98 -2.25 -1.61
N GLN A 64 27.79 -3.04 -0.57
CA GLN A 64 26.58 -3.15 0.24
C GLN A 64 26.89 -2.88 1.73
N ALA A 65 27.81 -1.93 1.99
CA ALA A 65 28.27 -1.66 3.35
C ALA A 65 27.12 -1.29 4.30
N ILE A 66 26.18 -0.47 3.86
CA ILE A 66 25.02 -0.03 4.65
C ILE A 66 24.13 -1.22 5.02
N GLU A 67 23.82 -2.10 4.07
CA GLU A 67 23.03 -3.31 4.30
C GLU A 67 23.75 -4.28 5.25
N SER A 68 25.05 -4.48 5.05
CA SER A 68 25.85 -5.35 5.92
C SER A 68 25.91 -4.82 7.36
N GLU A 69 26.03 -3.53 7.55
CA GLU A 69 26.01 -2.89 8.87
C GLU A 69 24.61 -3.01 9.50
N ALA A 70 23.54 -2.77 8.73
CA ALA A 70 22.17 -2.95 9.19
C ALA A 70 21.92 -4.36 9.71
N ARG A 71 22.36 -5.39 8.98
CA ARG A 71 22.24 -6.79 9.38
C ARG A 71 23.04 -7.13 10.63
N ILE A 72 24.22 -6.55 10.81
CA ILE A 72 25.01 -6.76 12.04
C ILE A 72 24.30 -6.15 13.24
N TYR A 73 23.82 -4.91 13.14
CA TYR A 73 23.08 -4.28 14.23
C TYR A 73 21.78 -5.02 14.54
N ASP A 74 21.02 -5.45 13.53
CA ASP A 74 19.79 -6.24 13.75
C ASP A 74 20.09 -7.58 14.43
N MET A 75 21.10 -8.30 13.96
CA MET A 75 21.58 -9.54 14.58
C MET A 75 22.01 -9.33 16.05
N MET A 76 22.76 -8.28 16.33
CA MET A 76 23.19 -7.97 17.70
C MET A 76 22.02 -7.60 18.60
N SER A 77 21.01 -6.91 18.05
CA SER A 77 19.76 -6.66 18.76
C SER A 77 19.08 -7.97 19.19
N CYS A 78 18.95 -8.92 18.25
CA CYS A 78 18.41 -10.25 18.53
C CYS A 78 19.25 -11.01 19.58
N TRP A 79 20.57 -10.89 19.51
CA TRP A 79 21.47 -11.52 20.46
C TRP A 79 21.34 -10.93 21.88
N TYR A 80 21.31 -9.60 22.02
CA TYR A 80 21.05 -8.94 23.30
C TYR A 80 19.68 -9.31 23.86
N PHE A 81 18.66 -9.35 23.01
CA PHE A 81 17.31 -9.77 23.40
C PHE A 81 17.28 -11.20 23.94
N ALA A 82 18.00 -12.14 23.28
CA ALA A 82 18.08 -13.53 23.70
C ALA A 82 18.80 -13.71 25.06
N ASN A 83 19.63 -12.75 25.44
CA ASN A 83 20.35 -12.70 26.72
C ASN A 83 19.67 -11.81 27.77
N ASP A 84 18.38 -11.48 27.59
CA ASP A 84 17.57 -10.62 28.49
C ASP A 84 18.12 -9.20 28.70
N LYS A 85 19.04 -8.74 27.85
CA LYS A 85 19.61 -7.38 27.83
C LYS A 85 18.72 -6.46 26.95
N PHE A 86 17.52 -6.13 27.44
CA PHE A 86 16.51 -5.46 26.62
C PHE A 86 16.84 -4.00 26.28
N ASP A 87 17.59 -3.29 27.12
CA ASP A 87 18.00 -1.91 26.89
C ASP A 87 19.06 -1.83 25.80
N GLU A 88 20.06 -2.69 25.85
CA GLU A 88 21.09 -2.83 24.83
C GLU A 88 20.49 -3.30 23.50
N ALA A 89 19.57 -4.28 23.55
CA ALA A 89 18.84 -4.75 22.39
C ALA A 89 18.09 -3.61 21.68
N LEU A 90 17.39 -2.77 22.45
CA LEU A 90 16.66 -1.63 21.92
C LEU A 90 17.60 -0.58 21.32
N SER A 91 18.68 -0.24 22.03
CA SER A 91 19.66 0.74 21.56
C SER A 91 20.23 0.34 20.20
N VAL A 92 20.65 -0.91 20.07
CA VAL A 92 21.25 -1.44 18.84
C VAL A 92 20.20 -1.58 17.71
N ALA A 93 18.97 -1.99 18.03
CA ALA A 93 17.88 -2.04 17.05
C ALA A 93 17.54 -0.65 16.47
N LEU A 94 17.55 0.38 17.32
CA LEU A 94 17.34 1.76 16.87
C LEU A 94 18.50 2.31 16.03
N MET A 95 19.73 1.79 16.18
CA MET A 95 20.84 2.07 15.26
C MET A 95 20.69 1.35 13.92
N ALA A 96 20.13 0.13 13.92
CA ALA A 96 19.86 -0.62 12.69
C ALA A 96 18.79 0.07 11.81
N LEU A 97 17.74 0.61 12.40
CA LEU A 97 16.57 1.13 11.69
C LEU A 97 16.90 2.14 10.58
N PRO A 98 17.64 3.24 10.82
CA PRO A 98 17.97 4.21 9.77
C PRO A 98 18.87 3.64 8.66
N LEU A 99 19.57 2.56 8.92
CA LEU A 99 20.35 1.85 7.91
C LEU A 99 19.43 0.97 7.06
N CYS A 100 18.51 0.21 7.71
CA CYS A 100 17.49 -0.57 7.02
C CYS A 100 16.60 0.30 6.12
N GLU A 101 16.23 1.51 6.57
CA GLU A 101 15.44 2.47 5.77
C GLU A 101 16.16 2.96 4.50
N LYS A 102 17.50 2.90 4.47
CA LYS A 102 18.32 3.26 3.30
C LYS A 102 18.62 2.07 2.39
N CYS A 103 18.28 0.85 2.81
CA CYS A 103 18.46 -0.34 2.02
C CYS A 103 17.21 -0.59 1.16
N ASP A 104 17.40 -1.13 -0.05
CA ASP A 104 16.28 -1.56 -0.91
C ASP A 104 15.70 -2.93 -0.47
N ASP A 105 16.00 -3.38 0.75
CA ASP A 105 15.54 -4.66 1.33
C ASP A 105 14.34 -4.43 2.27
N GLU A 106 13.13 -4.50 1.70
CA GLU A 106 11.88 -4.36 2.48
C GLU A 106 11.74 -5.46 3.55
N THR A 107 12.35 -6.63 3.37
CA THR A 107 12.29 -7.74 4.34
C THR A 107 13.14 -7.42 5.56
N LEU A 108 14.38 -6.98 5.35
CA LEU A 108 15.26 -6.56 6.44
C LEU A 108 14.65 -5.41 7.23
N LEU A 109 14.04 -4.44 6.55
CA LEU A 109 13.35 -3.33 7.20
C LEU A 109 12.17 -3.82 8.06
N ALA A 110 11.35 -4.74 7.54
CA ALA A 110 10.22 -5.29 8.28
C ALA A 110 10.69 -6.12 9.50
N ASP A 111 11.75 -6.90 9.37
CA ASP A 111 12.32 -7.70 10.46
C ASP A 111 12.89 -6.80 11.55
N CYS A 112 13.66 -5.77 11.19
CA CYS A 112 14.20 -4.79 12.14
C CYS A 112 13.08 -4.07 12.92
N ILE A 113 12.05 -3.57 12.24
CA ILE A 113 10.91 -2.90 12.87
C ILE A 113 10.14 -3.87 13.79
N ASN A 114 9.93 -5.12 13.35
CA ASN A 114 9.29 -6.15 14.16
C ASN A 114 10.09 -6.46 15.43
N ASN A 115 11.42 -6.56 15.33
CA ASN A 115 12.30 -6.79 16.47
C ASN A 115 12.18 -5.65 17.49
N ILE A 116 12.19 -4.39 17.03
CA ILE A 116 11.97 -3.22 17.92
C ILE A 116 10.61 -3.34 18.63
N GLY A 117 9.54 -3.69 17.90
CA GLY A 117 8.21 -3.87 18.48
C GLY A 117 8.17 -4.96 19.56
N ILE A 118 8.84 -6.09 19.32
CA ILE A 118 8.96 -7.19 20.30
C ILE A 118 9.74 -6.76 21.55
N ILE A 119 10.83 -6.00 21.38
CA ILE A 119 11.63 -5.48 22.50
C ILE A 119 10.77 -4.55 23.35
N TYR A 120 10.04 -3.60 22.75
CA TYR A 120 9.13 -2.72 23.46
C TYR A 120 8.03 -3.51 24.20
N GLN A 121 7.47 -4.55 23.59
CA GLN A 121 6.50 -5.44 24.23
C GLN A 121 7.09 -6.09 25.49
N ARG A 122 8.35 -6.58 25.43
CA ARG A 122 9.03 -7.19 26.58
C ARG A 122 9.31 -6.19 27.69
N LYS A 123 9.57 -4.94 27.35
CA LYS A 123 9.74 -3.85 28.31
C LYS A 123 8.42 -3.33 28.89
N GLY A 124 7.26 -3.89 28.50
CA GLY A 124 5.94 -3.42 28.93
C GLY A 124 5.48 -2.12 28.24
N MET A 125 6.27 -1.59 27.34
CA MET A 125 6.01 -0.34 26.60
C MET A 125 5.07 -0.62 25.42
N PHE A 126 3.83 -1.04 25.74
CA PHE A 126 2.87 -1.56 24.76
C PHE A 126 2.52 -0.57 23.65
N GLY A 127 2.58 0.73 23.92
CA GLY A 127 2.31 1.76 22.96
C GLY A 127 3.27 1.83 21.81
N GLN A 128 4.54 1.90 22.15
CA GLN A 128 5.59 1.85 21.16
C GLN A 128 5.54 0.53 20.40
N ALA A 129 5.32 -0.59 21.11
CA ALA A 129 5.17 -1.90 20.47
C ALA A 129 4.06 -1.90 19.41
N ILE A 130 2.87 -1.36 19.73
CA ILE A 130 1.75 -1.25 18.78
C ILE A 130 2.16 -0.41 17.57
N THR A 131 2.78 0.74 17.77
CA THR A 131 3.20 1.62 16.67
C THR A 131 4.15 0.93 15.71
N TYR A 132 5.16 0.26 16.23
CA TYR A 132 6.12 -0.46 15.39
C TYR A 132 5.44 -1.66 14.69
N MET A 133 4.57 -2.40 15.36
CA MET A 133 3.82 -3.49 14.76
C MET A 133 2.82 -3.01 13.68
N GLU A 134 2.16 -1.87 13.85
CA GLU A 134 1.33 -1.27 12.81
C GLU A 134 2.14 -0.85 11.58
N ARG A 135 3.39 -0.41 11.79
CA ARG A 135 4.31 -0.10 10.70
C ARG A 135 4.69 -1.36 9.91
N VAL A 136 5.00 -2.48 10.59
CA VAL A 136 5.23 -3.78 9.94
C VAL A 136 4.00 -4.22 9.16
N TYR A 137 2.81 -4.11 9.78
CA TYR A 137 1.56 -4.48 9.12
C TYR A 137 1.34 -3.72 7.79
N ARG A 138 1.66 -2.42 7.76
CA ARG A 138 1.58 -1.61 6.53
C ARG A 138 2.59 -2.07 5.46
N LEU A 139 3.80 -2.46 5.84
CA LEU A 139 4.79 -3.04 4.91
C LEU A 139 4.31 -4.38 4.35
N ASP A 140 3.79 -5.26 5.20
CA ASP A 140 3.22 -6.56 4.79
C ASP A 140 2.01 -6.39 3.85
N LEU A 141 1.15 -5.39 4.09
CA LEU A 141 0.04 -5.04 3.19
C LEU A 141 0.56 -4.60 1.81
N LYS A 142 1.56 -3.72 1.78
CA LYS A 142 2.15 -3.19 0.55
C LYS A 142 2.79 -4.31 -0.29
N SER A 143 3.52 -5.21 0.35
CA SER A 143 4.18 -6.36 -0.29
C SER A 143 3.24 -7.55 -0.54
N LYS A 144 1.96 -7.47 -0.09
CA LYS A 144 0.97 -8.56 -0.13
C LYS A 144 1.45 -9.85 0.56
N ASN A 145 2.29 -9.72 1.57
CA ASN A 145 2.83 -10.82 2.35
C ASN A 145 1.79 -11.36 3.34
N LYS A 146 0.89 -12.24 2.89
CA LYS A 146 -0.17 -12.83 3.74
C LYS A 146 0.37 -13.47 5.02
N SER A 147 1.51 -14.15 4.95
CA SER A 147 2.14 -14.80 6.10
C SER A 147 2.65 -13.81 7.14
N GLY A 148 3.30 -12.72 6.69
CA GLY A 148 3.71 -11.60 7.51
C GLY A 148 2.51 -10.92 8.16
N MET A 149 1.50 -10.57 7.35
CA MET A 149 0.24 -9.97 7.84
C MET A 149 -0.38 -10.77 8.98
N SER A 150 -0.55 -12.09 8.82
CA SER A 150 -1.11 -12.95 9.87
C SER A 150 -0.26 -12.94 11.15
N SER A 151 1.07 -12.93 11.01
CA SER A 151 1.99 -12.87 12.15
C SER A 151 1.91 -11.54 12.89
N THR A 152 1.91 -10.44 12.14
CA THR A 152 1.81 -9.09 12.71
C THR A 152 0.45 -8.82 13.32
N MET A 153 -0.64 -9.29 12.70
CA MET A 153 -2.00 -9.24 13.28
C MET A 153 -2.09 -9.98 14.61
N ASN A 154 -1.46 -11.16 14.75
CA ASN A 154 -1.41 -11.86 16.02
C ASN A 154 -0.66 -11.08 17.09
N ASN A 155 0.46 -10.43 16.74
CA ASN A 155 1.21 -9.60 17.68
C ASN A 155 0.39 -8.38 18.12
N LEU A 156 -0.27 -7.70 17.17
CA LEU A 156 -1.18 -6.59 17.46
C LEU A 156 -2.34 -7.03 18.36
N ALA A 157 -2.99 -8.16 18.04
CA ALA A 157 -4.06 -8.70 18.89
C ALA A 157 -3.59 -9.00 20.32
N THR A 158 -2.38 -9.55 20.47
CA THR A 158 -1.79 -9.80 21.80
C THR A 158 -1.56 -8.49 22.57
N LEU A 159 -1.06 -7.46 21.90
CA LEU A 159 -0.80 -6.14 22.50
C LEU A 159 -2.11 -5.43 22.88
N TYR A 160 -3.11 -5.46 22.02
CA TYR A 160 -4.42 -4.87 22.30
C TYR A 160 -5.14 -5.60 23.44
N LEU A 161 -5.03 -6.92 23.51
CA LEU A 161 -5.54 -7.69 24.65
C LEU A 161 -4.83 -7.30 25.96
N ALA A 162 -3.50 -7.18 25.94
CA ALA A 162 -2.71 -6.77 27.12
C ALA A 162 -3.05 -5.36 27.62
N THR A 163 -3.50 -4.49 26.72
CA THR A 163 -3.97 -3.12 27.05
C THR A 163 -5.46 -3.04 27.36
N GLY A 164 -6.19 -4.16 27.42
CA GLY A 164 -7.61 -4.22 27.76
C GLY A 164 -8.56 -3.83 26.63
N GLN A 165 -8.08 -3.81 25.37
CA GLN A 165 -8.86 -3.47 24.18
C GLN A 165 -9.27 -4.74 23.43
N ALA A 166 -10.10 -5.57 24.06
CA ALA A 166 -10.46 -6.90 23.57
C ALA A 166 -11.18 -6.89 22.21
N GLU A 167 -12.07 -5.92 21.95
CA GLU A 167 -12.77 -5.79 20.66
C GLU A 167 -11.77 -5.50 19.53
N THR A 168 -10.81 -4.61 19.75
CA THR A 168 -9.76 -4.30 18.78
C THR A 168 -8.88 -5.52 18.54
N ALA A 169 -8.51 -6.24 19.60
CA ALA A 169 -7.74 -7.48 19.50
C ALA A 169 -8.47 -8.53 18.66
N LEU A 170 -9.79 -8.65 18.84
CA LEU A 170 -10.63 -9.56 18.05
C LEU A 170 -10.62 -9.19 16.56
N GLY A 171 -10.69 -7.89 16.25
CA GLY A 171 -10.62 -7.37 14.88
C GLY A 171 -9.34 -7.75 14.13
N TYR A 172 -8.24 -7.97 14.85
CA TYR A 172 -6.98 -8.44 14.27
C TYR A 172 -6.87 -9.97 14.22
N VAL A 173 -7.29 -10.68 15.28
CA VAL A 173 -7.07 -12.14 15.34
C VAL A 173 -7.97 -12.92 14.41
N LEU A 174 -9.21 -12.50 14.16
CA LEU A 174 -10.14 -13.22 13.29
C LEU A 174 -9.66 -13.28 11.83
N PRO A 175 -9.26 -12.15 11.19
CA PRO A 175 -8.69 -12.21 9.83
C PRO A 175 -7.38 -13.02 9.79
N ALA A 176 -6.57 -13.02 10.87
CA ALA A 176 -5.37 -13.85 10.94
C ALA A 176 -5.71 -15.34 10.95
N ILE A 177 -6.79 -15.75 11.61
CA ILE A 177 -7.32 -17.13 11.57
C ILE A 177 -7.72 -17.52 10.14
N ASP A 178 -8.43 -16.63 9.44
CA ASP A 178 -8.86 -16.90 8.07
C ASP A 178 -7.67 -17.09 7.12
N ILE A 179 -6.64 -16.25 7.24
CA ILE A 179 -5.39 -16.41 6.48
C ILE A 179 -4.73 -17.77 6.75
N GLU A 180 -4.68 -18.21 8.02
CA GLU A 180 -4.05 -19.50 8.34
C GLU A 180 -4.92 -20.70 7.93
N ARG A 181 -6.25 -20.56 7.90
CA ARG A 181 -7.14 -21.58 7.33
C ARG A 181 -6.95 -21.71 5.82
N GLU A 182 -6.82 -20.59 5.09
CA GLU A 182 -6.52 -20.60 3.66
C GLU A 182 -5.14 -21.20 3.35
N SER A 183 -4.13 -20.88 4.17
CA SER A 183 -2.75 -21.38 3.96
C SER A 183 -2.57 -22.85 4.30
N GLY A 184 -3.46 -23.42 5.13
CA GLY A 184 -3.33 -24.78 5.67
C GLY A 184 -2.28 -24.93 6.76
N ASP A 185 -1.69 -23.83 7.27
CA ASP A 185 -0.71 -23.88 8.37
C ASP A 185 -1.39 -24.15 9.71
N ARG A 186 -1.52 -25.43 10.04
CA ARG A 186 -2.19 -25.93 11.26
C ARG A 186 -1.53 -25.42 12.54
N GLN A 187 -0.21 -25.25 12.53
CA GLN A 187 0.53 -24.77 13.70
C GLN A 187 0.22 -23.30 14.00
N ARG A 188 0.26 -22.45 12.98
CA ARG A 188 -0.09 -21.04 13.13
C ARG A 188 -1.57 -20.88 13.44
N LEU A 189 -2.43 -21.64 12.79
CA LEU A 189 -3.86 -21.65 13.09
C LEU A 189 -4.14 -21.92 14.58
N ALA A 190 -3.53 -22.98 15.16
CA ALA A 190 -3.70 -23.29 16.57
C ALA A 190 -3.25 -22.15 17.51
N ILE A 191 -2.20 -21.40 17.14
CA ILE A 191 -1.74 -20.24 17.92
C ILE A 191 -2.78 -19.11 17.87
N ARG A 192 -3.33 -18.80 16.68
CA ARG A 192 -4.35 -17.75 16.51
C ARG A 192 -5.64 -18.10 17.25
N LEU A 193 -6.09 -19.37 17.14
CA LEU A 193 -7.27 -19.85 17.86
C LEU A 193 -7.10 -19.78 19.38
N GLY A 194 -5.91 -20.11 19.89
CA GLY A 194 -5.62 -19.98 21.32
C GLY A 194 -5.72 -18.52 21.79
N LEU A 195 -5.18 -17.58 21.02
CA LEU A 195 -5.31 -16.15 21.32
C LEU A 195 -6.77 -15.69 21.22
N ALA A 196 -7.52 -16.14 20.20
CA ALA A 196 -8.94 -15.83 20.06
C ALA A 196 -9.75 -16.35 21.24
N SER A 197 -9.40 -17.54 21.79
CA SER A 197 -10.01 -18.06 23.01
C SER A 197 -9.79 -17.13 24.21
N ASP A 198 -8.56 -16.66 24.41
CA ASP A 198 -8.25 -15.73 25.52
C ASP A 198 -9.01 -14.40 25.35
N ILE A 199 -9.13 -13.88 24.12
CA ILE A 199 -9.90 -12.66 23.82
C ILE A 199 -11.39 -12.86 24.07
N TRP A 200 -11.99 -13.96 23.57
CA TRP A 200 -13.40 -14.26 23.81
C TRP A 200 -13.71 -14.46 25.30
N LEU A 201 -12.78 -15.05 26.04
CA LEU A 201 -12.92 -15.22 27.49
C LEU A 201 -12.91 -13.87 28.20
N GLU A 202 -12.01 -12.95 27.86
CA GLU A 202 -11.97 -11.60 28.41
C GLU A 202 -13.24 -10.80 28.13
N MET A 203 -13.87 -11.04 26.96
CA MET A 203 -15.16 -10.45 26.60
C MET A 203 -16.37 -11.15 27.24
N GLY A 204 -16.17 -12.20 28.06
CA GLY A 204 -17.22 -12.96 28.70
C GLY A 204 -17.95 -13.99 27.81
N HIS A 205 -17.48 -14.22 26.59
CA HIS A 205 -18.07 -15.16 25.63
C HIS A 205 -17.47 -16.57 25.76
N SER A 206 -17.71 -17.23 26.90
CA SER A 206 -17.08 -18.51 27.27
C SER A 206 -17.35 -19.65 26.26
N GLU A 207 -18.49 -19.67 25.57
CA GLU A 207 -18.79 -20.70 24.57
C GLU A 207 -17.91 -20.59 23.31
N LYS A 208 -17.74 -19.35 22.80
CA LYS A 208 -16.82 -19.09 21.69
C LYS A 208 -15.36 -19.36 22.08
N ALA A 209 -15.00 -18.98 23.29
CA ALA A 209 -13.67 -19.26 23.86
C ALA A 209 -13.41 -20.77 23.90
N LEU A 210 -14.37 -21.56 24.39
CA LEU A 210 -14.25 -23.02 24.46
C LEU A 210 -14.08 -23.63 23.08
N SER A 211 -14.92 -23.26 22.13
CA SER A 211 -14.84 -23.75 20.74
C SER A 211 -13.44 -23.49 20.13
N CYS A 212 -12.91 -22.26 20.29
CA CYS A 212 -11.59 -21.90 19.76
C CYS A 212 -10.47 -22.71 20.41
N VAL A 213 -10.48 -22.88 21.75
CA VAL A 213 -9.40 -23.60 22.43
C VAL A 213 -9.46 -25.11 22.16
N GLU A 214 -10.64 -25.68 21.99
CA GLU A 214 -10.80 -27.09 21.63
C GLU A 214 -10.29 -27.37 20.22
N GLU A 215 -10.61 -26.54 19.24
CA GLU A 215 -10.03 -26.64 17.89
C GLU A 215 -8.51 -26.54 17.95
N ALA A 216 -7.96 -25.54 18.68
CA ALA A 216 -6.52 -25.39 18.87
C ALA A 216 -5.88 -26.62 19.52
N TYR A 217 -6.52 -27.19 20.55
CA TYR A 217 -6.04 -28.39 21.23
C TYR A 217 -6.01 -29.61 20.29
N GLN A 218 -7.06 -29.80 19.50
CA GLN A 218 -7.13 -30.89 18.52
C GLN A 218 -6.00 -30.78 17.48
N LEU A 219 -5.76 -29.59 16.94
CA LEU A 219 -4.66 -29.34 15.99
C LEU A 219 -3.29 -29.64 16.59
N ASP A 220 -3.03 -29.14 17.82
CA ASP A 220 -1.75 -29.38 18.50
C ASP A 220 -1.56 -30.85 18.88
N SER A 221 -2.63 -31.56 19.27
CA SER A 221 -2.60 -33.00 19.66
C SER A 221 -2.38 -33.91 18.46
N GLN A 222 -3.11 -33.68 17.36
CA GLN A 222 -2.95 -34.46 16.13
C GLN A 222 -1.54 -34.35 15.54
N ASP A 223 -0.95 -33.15 15.63
CA ASP A 223 0.42 -32.89 15.17
C ASP A 223 1.49 -33.27 16.21
N LYS A 224 1.11 -33.99 17.30
CA LYS A 224 2.00 -34.46 18.38
C LYS A 224 2.83 -33.35 19.04
N ARG A 225 2.30 -32.10 19.07
CA ARG A 225 2.94 -30.96 19.71
C ARG A 225 2.58 -30.89 21.20
N GLU A 226 3.01 -31.90 21.97
CA GLU A 226 2.64 -32.11 23.37
C GLU A 226 2.71 -30.82 24.22
N GLY A 227 3.83 -30.08 24.15
CA GLY A 227 3.99 -28.84 24.93
C GLY A 227 2.98 -27.76 24.55
N LYS A 228 2.59 -27.66 23.27
CA LYS A 228 1.56 -26.72 22.84
C LYS A 228 0.17 -27.21 23.25
N ALA A 229 -0.12 -28.50 23.09
CA ALA A 229 -1.37 -29.10 23.57
C ALA A 229 -1.57 -28.89 25.09
N ALA A 230 -0.51 -29.00 25.90
CA ALA A 230 -0.57 -28.72 27.33
C ALA A 230 -0.90 -27.23 27.62
N ILE A 231 -0.39 -26.28 26.82
CA ILE A 231 -0.80 -24.87 26.91
C ILE A 231 -2.29 -24.72 26.61
N ARG A 232 -2.83 -25.42 25.60
CA ARG A 232 -4.27 -25.40 25.28
C ARG A 232 -5.11 -25.96 26.39
N LEU A 233 -4.65 -27.02 27.09
CA LEU A 233 -5.32 -27.53 28.28
C LEU A 233 -5.41 -26.50 29.40
N SER A 234 -4.35 -25.71 29.64
CA SER A 234 -4.36 -24.60 30.59
C SER A 234 -5.35 -23.50 30.16
N GLN A 235 -5.38 -23.13 28.89
CA GLN A 235 -6.35 -22.16 28.35
C GLN A 235 -7.79 -22.69 28.47
N LYS A 236 -8.04 -23.99 28.16
CA LYS A 236 -9.35 -24.63 28.33
C LYS A 236 -9.77 -24.61 29.79
N ALA A 237 -8.86 -24.89 30.73
CA ALA A 237 -9.14 -24.80 32.15
C ALA A 237 -9.59 -23.39 32.58
N ALA A 238 -8.98 -22.32 32.05
CA ALA A 238 -9.41 -20.96 32.33
C ALA A 238 -10.87 -20.72 31.89
N VAL A 239 -11.24 -21.22 30.70
CA VAL A 239 -12.62 -21.13 30.20
C VAL A 239 -13.58 -21.92 31.06
N LEU A 240 -13.22 -23.16 31.44
CA LEU A 240 -14.05 -24.02 32.30
C LEU A 240 -14.25 -23.41 33.69
N ILE A 241 -13.23 -22.79 34.30
CA ILE A 241 -13.33 -22.05 35.55
C ILE A 241 -14.35 -20.91 35.43
N ALA A 242 -14.31 -20.17 34.34
CA ALA A 242 -15.24 -19.07 34.10
C ALA A 242 -16.70 -19.57 33.90
N ARG A 243 -16.88 -20.80 33.42
CA ARG A 243 -18.19 -21.46 33.30
C ARG A 243 -18.65 -22.14 34.59
N GLY A 244 -17.79 -22.25 35.60
CA GLY A 244 -18.08 -22.97 36.85
C GLY A 244 -17.93 -24.49 36.74
N GLU A 245 -17.31 -25.01 35.70
CA GLU A 245 -17.04 -26.42 35.45
C GLU A 245 -15.71 -26.84 36.12
N ASP A 246 -15.65 -26.68 37.45
CA ASP A 246 -14.42 -26.74 38.25
C ASP A 246 -13.73 -28.10 38.20
N ILE A 247 -14.50 -29.20 38.17
CA ILE A 247 -13.94 -30.57 38.15
C ILE A 247 -13.20 -30.86 36.84
N GLU A 248 -13.79 -30.48 35.71
CA GLU A 248 -13.15 -30.66 34.40
C GLU A 248 -11.96 -29.71 34.21
N ALA A 249 -12.04 -28.49 34.80
CA ALA A 249 -10.93 -27.55 34.81
C ALA A 249 -9.72 -28.15 35.56
N GLU A 250 -9.93 -28.66 36.77
CA GLU A 250 -8.88 -29.32 37.57
C GLU A 250 -8.22 -30.46 36.79
N LYS A 251 -9.01 -31.32 36.16
CA LYS A 251 -8.51 -32.42 35.35
C LYS A 251 -7.64 -31.94 34.17
N CYS A 252 -8.04 -30.88 33.47
CA CYS A 252 -7.22 -30.28 32.41
C CYS A 252 -5.88 -29.75 32.95
N ILE A 253 -5.89 -29.08 34.10
CA ILE A 253 -4.68 -28.55 34.72
C ILE A 253 -3.72 -29.66 35.14
N LEU A 254 -4.25 -30.71 35.82
CA LEU A 254 -3.44 -31.84 36.26
C LEU A 254 -2.84 -32.65 35.10
N GLN A 255 -3.50 -32.66 33.94
CA GLN A 255 -2.92 -33.24 32.72
C GLN A 255 -1.84 -32.35 32.10
N ALA A 256 -1.96 -31.02 32.18
CA ALA A 256 -1.02 -30.08 31.59
C ALA A 256 0.30 -30.00 32.36
N ILE A 257 0.26 -29.96 33.72
CA ILE A 257 1.42 -29.72 34.57
C ILE A 257 2.60 -30.66 34.26
N PRO A 258 2.48 -31.99 34.26
CA PRO A 258 3.63 -32.89 34.06
C PRO A 258 4.26 -32.77 32.67
N ILE A 259 3.47 -32.33 31.67
CA ILE A 259 3.98 -32.07 30.32
C ILE A 259 4.77 -30.78 30.31
N LEU A 260 4.24 -29.73 30.93
CA LEU A 260 4.87 -28.41 31.01
C LEU A 260 6.16 -28.45 31.83
N GLU A 261 6.22 -29.27 32.88
CA GLU A 261 7.44 -29.51 33.68
C GLU A 261 8.52 -30.15 32.81
N ARG A 262 8.22 -31.26 32.11
CA ARG A 262 9.17 -31.90 31.18
C ARG A 262 9.66 -30.95 30.08
N LYS A 263 8.84 -29.99 29.65
CA LYS A 263 9.19 -29.01 28.61
C LYS A 263 9.80 -27.72 29.20
N ASN A 264 10.01 -27.66 30.51
CA ASN A 264 10.52 -26.48 31.24
C ASN A 264 9.77 -25.18 30.88
N ASN A 265 8.44 -25.26 30.73
CA ASN A 265 7.61 -24.09 30.40
C ASN A 265 7.15 -23.39 31.69
N VAL A 266 8.03 -22.61 32.28
CA VAL A 266 7.84 -21.96 33.57
C VAL A 266 6.65 -20.98 33.58
N THR A 267 6.40 -20.28 32.49
CA THR A 267 5.27 -19.34 32.38
C THR A 267 3.93 -20.05 32.45
N SER A 268 3.76 -21.12 31.66
CA SER A 268 2.51 -21.89 31.64
C SER A 268 2.30 -22.65 32.95
N LEU A 269 3.38 -23.12 33.61
CA LEU A 269 3.31 -23.72 34.93
C LEU A 269 2.78 -22.70 35.96
N ALA A 270 3.28 -21.47 35.98
CA ALA A 270 2.78 -20.42 36.86
C ALA A 270 1.28 -20.20 36.69
N ILE A 271 0.79 -20.20 35.44
CA ILE A 271 -0.65 -20.04 35.12
C ILE A 271 -1.44 -21.25 35.63
N CYS A 272 -0.98 -22.47 35.38
CA CYS A 272 -1.64 -23.69 35.83
C CYS A 272 -1.75 -23.73 37.36
N TYR A 273 -0.68 -23.43 38.09
CA TYR A 273 -0.70 -23.39 39.55
C TYR A 273 -1.58 -22.26 40.10
N ASN A 274 -1.68 -21.11 39.46
CA ASN A 274 -2.64 -20.07 39.81
C ASN A 274 -4.09 -20.55 39.66
N GLN A 275 -4.42 -21.19 38.56
CA GLN A 275 -5.76 -21.75 38.28
C GLN A 275 -6.10 -22.82 39.30
N LEU A 276 -5.18 -23.72 39.61
CA LEU A 276 -5.36 -24.76 40.61
C LEU A 276 -5.56 -24.15 42.03
N GLY A 277 -4.79 -23.12 42.36
CA GLY A 277 -4.95 -22.36 43.59
C GLY A 277 -6.34 -21.72 43.73
N GLN A 278 -6.85 -21.17 42.62
CA GLN A 278 -8.20 -20.61 42.56
C GLN A 278 -9.29 -21.66 42.82
N LEU A 279 -9.16 -22.86 42.19
CA LEU A 279 -10.09 -23.96 42.40
C LEU A 279 -10.07 -24.45 43.87
N TYR A 280 -8.89 -24.66 44.46
CA TYR A 280 -8.77 -25.07 45.84
C TYR A 280 -9.26 -23.98 46.81
N TYR A 281 -9.02 -22.70 46.54
CA TYR A 281 -9.56 -21.61 47.33
C TYR A 281 -11.10 -21.59 47.32
N LYS A 282 -11.70 -21.78 46.13
CA LYS A 282 -13.16 -21.86 45.95
C LYS A 282 -13.77 -23.06 46.71
N SER A 283 -13.01 -24.15 46.78
CA SER A 283 -13.40 -25.36 47.54
C SER A 283 -13.05 -25.29 49.03
N GLU A 284 -12.65 -24.12 49.54
CA GLU A 284 -12.24 -23.86 50.95
C GLU A 284 -11.03 -24.68 51.43
N LEU A 285 -10.28 -25.29 50.48
CA LEU A 285 -9.06 -26.07 50.76
C LEU A 285 -7.86 -25.13 50.91
N TYR A 286 -7.92 -24.18 51.85
CA TYR A 286 -6.99 -23.06 51.99
C TYR A 286 -5.52 -23.48 52.12
N LYS A 287 -5.20 -24.61 52.76
CA LYS A 287 -3.83 -25.10 52.87
C LYS A 287 -3.28 -25.56 51.52
N GLN A 288 -4.11 -26.19 50.72
CA GLN A 288 -3.71 -26.65 49.36
C GLN A 288 -3.61 -25.46 48.43
N ALA A 289 -4.57 -24.54 48.50
CA ALA A 289 -4.55 -23.29 47.73
C ALA A 289 -3.30 -22.45 48.03
N GLU A 290 -2.94 -22.31 49.34
CA GLU A 290 -1.70 -21.61 49.75
C GLU A 290 -0.45 -22.23 49.06
N LYS A 291 -0.32 -23.57 49.15
CA LYS A 291 0.81 -24.28 48.52
C LYS A 291 0.89 -24.03 47.03
N THR A 292 -0.24 -24.13 46.33
CA THR A 292 -0.28 -23.95 44.86
C THR A 292 -0.03 -22.50 44.45
N TYR A 293 -0.58 -21.50 45.15
CA TYR A 293 -0.28 -20.09 44.90
C TYR A 293 1.18 -19.73 45.18
N ARG A 294 1.81 -20.33 46.18
CA ARG A 294 3.25 -20.15 46.44
C ARG A 294 4.07 -20.68 45.24
N GLN A 295 3.76 -21.89 44.76
CA GLN A 295 4.40 -22.44 43.56
C GLN A 295 4.16 -21.53 42.32
N ALA A 296 2.94 -21.04 42.15
CA ALA A 296 2.62 -20.10 41.07
C ALA A 296 3.47 -18.84 41.12
N SER A 297 3.64 -18.24 42.32
CA SER A 297 4.47 -17.06 42.54
C SER A 297 5.95 -17.31 42.24
N GLU A 298 6.48 -18.48 42.65
CA GLU A 298 7.86 -18.88 42.38
C GLU A 298 8.13 -19.07 40.86
N TYR A 299 7.24 -19.77 40.17
CA TYR A 299 7.34 -19.93 38.71
C TYR A 299 7.14 -18.61 37.96
N ALA A 300 6.24 -17.75 38.42
CA ALA A 300 6.02 -16.43 37.84
C ALA A 300 7.26 -15.53 38.01
N LEU A 301 7.94 -15.62 39.14
CA LEU A 301 9.20 -14.90 39.37
C LEU A 301 10.30 -15.40 38.41
N LYS A 302 10.44 -16.71 38.24
CA LYS A 302 11.41 -17.32 37.32
C LYS A 302 11.12 -16.94 35.84
N SER A 303 9.86 -16.72 35.48
CA SER A 303 9.46 -16.34 34.11
C SER A 303 9.48 -14.83 33.87
N GLY A 304 9.72 -14.01 34.90
CA GLY A 304 9.62 -12.55 34.82
C GLY A 304 8.20 -12.03 34.60
N SER A 305 7.16 -12.85 34.86
CA SER A 305 5.78 -12.45 34.60
C SER A 305 5.13 -11.77 35.82
N ASP A 306 5.29 -10.47 35.94
CA ASP A 306 4.73 -9.66 37.01
C ASP A 306 3.19 -9.78 37.10
N TYR A 307 2.49 -9.87 35.98
CA TYR A 307 1.04 -10.04 35.97
C TYR A 307 0.58 -11.38 36.56
N VAL A 308 1.26 -12.48 36.23
CA VAL A 308 0.94 -13.82 36.77
C VAL A 308 1.30 -13.88 38.24
N ARG A 309 2.44 -13.25 38.65
CA ARG A 309 2.87 -13.15 40.02
C ARG A 309 1.89 -12.36 40.89
N LYS A 310 1.38 -11.23 40.37
CA LYS A 310 0.34 -10.45 41.06
C LYS A 310 -0.90 -11.29 41.36
N LYS A 311 -1.38 -12.10 40.39
CA LYS A 311 -2.51 -13.02 40.61
C LYS A 311 -2.21 -14.04 41.73
N ALA A 312 -1.02 -14.62 41.71
CA ALA A 312 -0.59 -15.58 42.73
C ALA A 312 -0.56 -14.95 44.14
N LEU A 313 0.05 -13.78 44.26
CA LEU A 313 0.12 -13.06 45.52
C LEU A 313 -1.27 -12.66 46.04
N SER A 314 -2.18 -12.28 45.13
CA SER A 314 -3.58 -11.98 45.48
C SER A 314 -4.30 -13.17 46.11
N GLY A 315 -4.13 -14.37 45.55
CA GLY A 315 -4.70 -15.59 46.14
C GLY A 315 -3.99 -16.03 47.40
N LEU A 316 -2.67 -15.88 47.47
CA LEU A 316 -1.82 -16.33 48.57
C LEU A 316 -2.16 -15.60 49.87
N TRP A 317 -2.21 -14.25 49.87
CA TRP A 317 -2.52 -13.49 51.09
C TRP A 317 -3.94 -13.78 51.59
N LEU A 318 -4.91 -14.03 50.68
CA LEU A 318 -6.27 -14.43 51.06
C LEU A 318 -6.28 -15.79 51.77
N CYS A 319 -5.54 -16.78 51.26
CA CYS A 319 -5.39 -18.09 51.92
C CYS A 319 -4.76 -17.97 53.29
N GLN A 320 -3.68 -17.20 53.44
CA GLN A 320 -2.99 -16.96 54.72
C GLN A 320 -3.91 -16.28 55.72
N LYS A 321 -4.72 -15.32 55.29
CA LYS A 321 -5.75 -14.68 56.10
C LYS A 321 -6.78 -15.69 56.63
N HIS A 322 -7.31 -16.57 55.77
CA HIS A 322 -8.25 -17.61 56.20
C HIS A 322 -7.63 -18.64 57.14
N LEU A 323 -6.34 -18.89 57.02
CA LEU A 323 -5.59 -19.79 57.90
C LEU A 323 -5.16 -19.14 59.23
N GLY A 324 -5.51 -17.86 59.46
CA GLY A 324 -5.17 -17.12 60.66
C GLY A 324 -3.70 -16.66 60.74
N ARG A 325 -2.95 -16.77 59.64
CA ARG A 325 -1.54 -16.34 59.55
C ARG A 325 -1.45 -14.87 59.16
N LEU A 326 -1.83 -14.01 60.06
CA LEU A 326 -1.99 -12.57 59.79
C LEU A 326 -0.66 -11.88 59.42
N SER A 327 0.46 -12.28 60.04
CA SER A 327 1.78 -11.71 59.73
C SER A 327 2.20 -12.03 58.29
N ASP A 328 2.08 -13.29 57.90
CA ASP A 328 2.43 -13.74 56.55
C ASP A 328 1.50 -13.10 55.51
N ALA A 329 0.20 -12.97 55.85
CA ALA A 329 -0.78 -12.32 54.97
C ALA A 329 -0.47 -10.84 54.74
N LEU A 330 0.00 -10.12 55.78
CA LEU A 330 0.41 -8.72 55.67
C LEU A 330 1.63 -8.55 54.76
N GLU A 331 2.65 -9.35 54.95
CA GLU A 331 3.86 -9.35 54.13
C GLU A 331 3.53 -9.65 52.65
N THR A 332 2.69 -10.66 52.42
CA THR A 332 2.27 -11.02 51.05
C THR A 332 1.40 -9.92 50.41
N LEU A 333 0.54 -9.26 51.21
CA LEU A 333 -0.27 -8.15 50.74
C LEU A 333 0.59 -6.93 50.39
N GLU A 334 1.63 -6.64 51.15
CA GLU A 334 2.59 -5.59 50.85
C GLU A 334 3.29 -5.86 49.49
N GLN A 335 3.79 -7.09 49.30
CA GLN A 335 4.37 -7.49 48.00
C GLN A 335 3.36 -7.36 46.85
N TYR A 336 2.09 -7.74 47.08
CA TYR A 336 1.02 -7.58 46.09
C TYR A 336 0.79 -6.10 45.75
N THR A 337 0.74 -5.24 46.76
CA THR A 337 0.48 -3.80 46.60
C THR A 337 1.60 -3.13 45.80
N GLN A 338 2.86 -3.35 46.19
CA GLN A 338 4.03 -2.83 45.48
C GLN A 338 4.06 -3.28 44.02
N LEU A 339 3.79 -4.57 43.75
CA LEU A 339 3.76 -5.09 42.41
C LEU A 339 2.56 -4.54 41.60
N SER A 340 1.42 -4.32 42.27
CA SER A 340 0.23 -3.71 41.67
C SER A 340 0.44 -2.26 41.27
N GLU A 341 1.12 -1.48 42.11
CA GLU A 341 1.49 -0.09 41.85
C GLU A 341 2.45 -0.02 40.68
N LYS A 342 3.52 -0.82 40.67
CA LYS A 342 4.45 -0.93 39.55
C LYS A 342 3.74 -1.22 38.23
N ILE A 343 2.87 -2.23 38.19
CA ILE A 343 2.11 -2.58 36.97
C ILE A 343 1.17 -1.44 36.55
N SER A 344 0.61 -0.70 37.50
CA SER A 344 -0.27 0.44 37.23
C SER A 344 0.50 1.63 36.62
N GLU A 345 1.68 1.93 37.18
CA GLU A 345 2.59 2.95 36.67
C GLU A 345 3.06 2.61 35.26
N ASP A 346 3.53 1.38 35.03
CA ASP A 346 3.93 0.90 33.68
C ASP A 346 2.79 1.01 32.65
N ARG A 347 1.53 0.76 33.09
CA ARG A 347 0.35 0.92 32.24
C ARG A 347 0.01 2.38 31.96
N ALA A 348 0.10 3.24 32.97
CA ALA A 348 -0.18 4.67 32.82
C ALA A 348 0.85 5.32 31.89
N ASP A 349 2.13 5.03 32.08
CA ASP A 349 3.21 5.50 31.20
C ASP A 349 3.04 5.00 29.79
N SER A 350 2.68 3.71 29.62
CA SER A 350 2.36 3.13 28.33
C SER A 350 1.15 3.80 27.67
N ALA A 351 0.12 4.17 28.44
CA ALA A 351 -1.07 4.84 27.91
C ALA A 351 -0.77 6.27 27.44
N VAL A 352 0.04 7.02 28.21
CA VAL A 352 0.48 8.38 27.83
C VAL A 352 1.34 8.33 26.55
N GLU A 353 2.30 7.42 26.53
CA GLU A 353 3.18 7.25 25.36
C GLU A 353 2.40 6.75 24.14
N ASN A 354 1.42 5.85 24.32
CA ASN A 354 0.47 5.45 23.26
C ASN A 354 -0.26 6.64 22.66
N PHE A 355 -0.76 7.54 23.53
CA PHE A 355 -1.47 8.71 23.06
C PHE A 355 -0.53 9.65 22.28
N ARG A 356 0.67 9.88 22.81
CA ARG A 356 1.70 10.69 22.15
C ARG A 356 2.08 10.12 20.79
N VAL A 357 2.38 8.84 20.72
CA VAL A 357 2.80 8.18 19.47
C VAL A 357 1.67 8.14 18.45
N ARG A 358 0.42 7.89 18.87
CA ARG A 358 -0.74 7.99 17.96
C ARG A 358 -0.92 9.39 17.43
N TYR A 359 -0.72 10.41 18.27
CA TYR A 359 -0.83 11.81 17.86
C TYR A 359 0.27 12.15 16.84
N GLU A 360 1.53 11.83 17.14
CA GLU A 360 2.66 12.05 16.24
C GLU A 360 2.54 11.27 14.92
N THR A 361 2.02 10.04 14.99
CA THR A 361 1.79 9.21 13.79
C THR A 361 0.69 9.82 12.93
N LYS A 362 -0.41 10.24 13.54
CA LYS A 362 -1.53 10.89 12.83
C LYS A 362 -1.10 12.21 12.19
N GLU A 363 -0.32 13.02 12.91
CA GLU A 363 0.23 14.27 12.37
C GLU A 363 1.12 14.01 11.15
N LYS A 364 2.00 12.99 11.21
CA LYS A 364 2.82 12.57 10.06
C LYS A 364 2.00 12.00 8.90
N GLU A 365 0.92 11.26 9.19
CA GLU A 365 0.00 10.76 8.16
C GLU A 365 -0.75 11.92 7.48
N ASP A 366 -1.24 12.87 8.26
CA ASP A 366 -1.91 14.07 7.74
C ASP A 366 -0.96 14.93 6.89
N ASP A 367 0.31 15.07 7.31
CA ASP A 367 1.34 15.76 6.53
C ASP A 367 1.68 15.01 5.23
N LEU A 368 1.79 13.69 5.27
CA LEU A 368 2.02 12.88 4.08
C LEU A 368 0.85 12.97 3.09
N ILE A 369 -0.39 12.95 3.58
CA ILE A 369 -1.58 13.15 2.75
C ILE A 369 -1.57 14.53 2.11
N ARG A 370 -1.24 15.58 2.87
CA ARG A 370 -1.09 16.96 2.35
C ARG A 370 0.00 17.04 1.28
N GLU A 371 1.13 16.39 1.50
CA GLU A 371 2.24 16.37 0.54
C GLU A 371 1.85 15.64 -0.76
N GLN A 372 1.10 14.53 -0.65
CA GLN A 372 0.57 13.81 -1.81
C GLN A 372 -0.48 14.65 -2.57
N GLU A 373 -1.37 15.35 -1.88
CA GLU A 373 -2.35 16.25 -2.51
C GLU A 373 -1.67 17.44 -3.19
N MET A 374 -0.66 18.04 -2.55
CA MET A 374 0.14 19.09 -3.16
C MET A 374 0.94 18.57 -4.38
N SER A 375 1.44 17.36 -4.33
CA SER A 375 2.12 16.72 -5.48
C SER A 375 1.15 16.52 -6.65
N LYS A 376 -0.07 16.02 -6.40
CA LYS A 376 -1.12 15.87 -7.42
C LYS A 376 -1.52 17.22 -8.03
N THR A 377 -1.68 18.24 -7.21
CA THR A 377 -2.01 19.59 -7.69
C THR A 377 -0.87 20.20 -8.50
N ARG A 378 0.38 20.06 -8.07
CA ARG A 378 1.56 20.48 -8.86
C ARG A 378 1.63 19.76 -10.22
N PHE A 379 1.37 18.45 -10.24
CA PHE A 379 1.31 17.69 -11.49
C PHE A 379 0.19 18.17 -12.41
N ALA A 380 -1.01 18.41 -11.88
CA ALA A 380 -2.13 18.96 -12.65
C ALA A 380 -1.81 20.36 -13.24
N ILE A 381 -1.19 21.23 -12.45
CA ILE A 381 -0.74 22.56 -12.93
C ILE A 381 0.30 22.43 -14.03
N MET A 382 1.28 21.53 -13.89
CA MET A 382 2.28 21.29 -14.94
C MET A 382 1.66 20.75 -16.22
N MET A 383 0.68 19.86 -16.13
CA MET A 383 -0.07 19.35 -17.28
C MET A 383 -0.87 20.47 -17.98
N CYS A 384 -1.56 21.33 -17.22
CA CYS A 384 -2.26 22.48 -17.77
C CYS A 384 -1.32 23.47 -18.47
N LEU A 385 -0.17 23.77 -17.88
CA LEU A 385 0.86 24.61 -18.50
C LEU A 385 1.42 23.99 -19.78
N GLY A 386 1.66 22.68 -19.78
CA GLY A 386 2.08 21.95 -20.98
C GLY A 386 1.06 22.03 -22.11
N VAL A 387 -0.22 21.84 -21.83
CA VAL A 387 -1.30 22.00 -22.81
C VAL A 387 -1.37 23.45 -23.32
N PHE A 388 -1.25 24.41 -22.44
CA PHE A 388 -1.24 25.84 -22.81
C PHE A 388 -0.06 26.17 -23.73
N CYS A 389 1.14 25.69 -23.44
CA CYS A 389 2.32 25.87 -24.31
C CYS A 389 2.12 25.25 -25.68
N ILE A 390 1.51 24.07 -25.78
CA ILE A 390 1.20 23.40 -27.06
C ILE A 390 0.18 24.25 -27.83
N MET A 391 -0.88 24.72 -27.19
CA MET A 391 -1.86 25.60 -27.83
C MET A 391 -1.22 26.89 -28.37
N LEU A 392 -0.35 27.50 -27.58
CA LEU A 392 0.39 28.70 -27.99
C LEU A 392 1.29 28.43 -29.21
N ALA A 393 1.99 27.31 -29.20
CA ALA A 393 2.82 26.91 -30.34
C ALA A 393 2.00 26.68 -31.62
N ILE A 394 0.82 26.07 -31.51
CA ILE A 394 -0.12 25.89 -32.64
C ILE A 394 -0.60 27.25 -33.16
N LEU A 395 -0.99 28.18 -32.29
CA LEU A 395 -1.41 29.53 -32.68
C LEU A 395 -0.28 30.30 -33.40
N LEU A 396 0.95 30.20 -32.90
CA LEU A 396 2.12 30.80 -33.53
C LEU A 396 2.38 30.19 -34.91
N ALA A 397 2.28 28.87 -35.04
CA ALA A 397 2.45 28.19 -36.32
C ALA A 397 1.35 28.59 -37.35
N LEU A 398 0.10 28.71 -36.88
CA LEU A 398 -1.01 29.18 -37.73
C LEU A 398 -0.81 30.64 -38.17
N SER A 399 -0.41 31.52 -37.25
CA SER A 399 -0.13 32.94 -37.57
C SER A 399 1.02 33.06 -38.55
N TRP A 400 2.10 32.28 -38.37
CA TRP A 400 3.21 32.21 -39.33
C TRP A 400 2.77 31.73 -40.72
N ARG A 401 1.93 30.70 -40.75
CA ARG A 401 1.36 30.18 -42.02
C ARG A 401 0.51 31.25 -42.74
N MET A 402 -0.29 32.00 -42.00
CA MET A 402 -1.08 33.10 -42.51
C MET A 402 -0.19 34.23 -43.06
N LEU A 403 0.90 34.57 -42.40
CA LEU A 403 1.89 35.55 -42.86
C LEU A 403 2.53 35.11 -44.19
N ILE A 404 2.88 33.85 -44.34
CA ILE A 404 3.45 33.30 -45.55
C ILE A 404 2.43 33.40 -46.70
N ILE A 405 1.15 33.05 -46.44
CA ILE A 405 0.08 33.13 -47.45
C ILE A 405 -0.11 34.60 -47.89
N ARG A 406 -0.19 35.56 -46.94
CA ARG A 406 -0.30 36.99 -47.26
C ARG A 406 0.89 37.49 -48.10
N ARG A 407 2.12 37.08 -47.75
CA ARG A 407 3.33 37.42 -48.54
C ARG A 407 3.29 36.84 -49.95
N ARG A 408 2.76 35.61 -50.14
CA ARG A 408 2.57 35.01 -51.46
C ARG A 408 1.52 35.76 -52.27
N GLN A 409 0.39 36.11 -51.67
CA GLN A 409 -0.67 36.89 -52.34
C GLN A 409 -0.17 38.29 -52.75
N ALA A 410 0.56 38.98 -51.87
CA ALA A 410 1.15 40.28 -52.20
C ALA A 410 2.15 40.17 -53.40
N ARG A 411 2.98 39.10 -53.47
CA ARG A 411 3.88 38.89 -54.61
C ARG A 411 3.16 38.59 -55.91
N ILE A 412 2.01 37.92 -55.86
CA ILE A 412 1.19 37.65 -57.04
C ILE A 412 0.55 38.97 -57.56
N LEU A 413 0.02 39.78 -56.62
CA LEU A 413 -0.54 41.10 -56.95
C LEU A 413 0.49 42.01 -57.64
N THR A 414 1.70 42.13 -57.04
CA THR A 414 2.77 42.94 -57.62
C THR A 414 3.22 42.43 -58.99
N LYS A 415 3.26 41.12 -59.21
CA LYS A 415 3.54 40.55 -60.53
C LYS A 415 2.45 40.85 -61.56
N ASN A 416 1.17 40.78 -61.13
CA ASN A 416 0.06 41.11 -62.00
C ASN A 416 0.06 42.58 -62.38
N ASP A 417 0.36 43.50 -61.41
CA ASP A 417 0.52 44.92 -61.71
C ASP A 417 1.69 45.21 -62.65
N GLU A 418 2.81 44.49 -62.49
CA GLU A 418 3.96 44.61 -63.41
C GLU A 418 3.64 44.10 -64.84
N VAL A 419 2.89 42.99 -64.95
CA VAL A 419 2.41 42.47 -66.26
C VAL A 419 1.42 43.45 -66.87
N LYS A 420 0.50 44.02 -66.04
CA LYS A 420 -0.47 45.01 -66.52
C LYS A 420 0.21 46.30 -67.02
N SER A 421 1.22 46.78 -66.29
CA SER A 421 1.98 47.97 -66.70
C SER A 421 2.77 47.76 -67.99
N LYS A 422 3.35 46.54 -68.16
CA LYS A 422 4.05 46.16 -69.39
C LYS A 422 3.08 46.04 -70.56
N LEU A 423 1.88 45.47 -70.38
CA LEU A 423 0.84 45.42 -71.42
C LEU A 423 0.35 46.83 -71.84
N LEU A 424 0.12 47.70 -70.85
CA LEU A 424 -0.27 49.08 -71.10
C LEU A 424 0.81 49.90 -71.84
N SER A 425 2.10 49.61 -71.59
CA SER A 425 3.22 50.24 -72.32
C SER A 425 3.38 49.83 -73.76
N LEU A 426 2.82 48.68 -74.16
CA LEU A 426 2.84 48.15 -75.51
C LEU A 426 1.69 48.70 -76.39
N VAL A 427 0.60 49.22 -75.76
CA VAL A 427 -0.57 49.78 -76.44
C VAL A 427 -0.24 50.97 -77.35
N PRO A 428 0.68 51.90 -77.00
CA PRO A 428 1.04 53.01 -77.91
C PRO A 428 1.84 52.62 -79.14
N THR A 429 2.47 51.43 -79.14
CA THR A 429 3.34 50.97 -80.20
C THR A 429 2.55 50.28 -81.36
N ILE A 430 1.26 50.03 -81.13
CA ILE A 430 0.36 49.38 -82.14
C ILE A 430 -0.69 50.41 -82.56
N LYS A 431 -0.26 51.52 -83.17
CA LYS A 431 -1.14 52.42 -83.87
C LYS A 431 -1.43 51.86 -85.24
N ASP A 432 -2.73 51.72 -85.53
CA ASP A 432 -3.33 51.38 -86.86
C ASP A 432 -3.51 49.90 -87.22
N LYS A 433 -3.88 49.02 -86.27
CA LYS A 433 -4.42 47.69 -86.65
C LYS A 433 -5.66 47.34 -85.79
N PRO A 434 -6.65 46.60 -86.40
CA PRO A 434 -7.89 46.18 -85.72
C PRO A 434 -7.65 45.34 -84.43
N GLU A 435 -6.47 44.85 -84.25
CA GLU A 435 -6.05 44.08 -83.06
C GLU A 435 -5.89 44.91 -81.81
N ALA A 436 -5.72 46.25 -81.89
CA ALA A 436 -5.62 47.17 -80.77
C ALA A 436 -6.95 47.36 -80.00
N ALA A 437 -8.08 47.20 -80.70
CA ALA A 437 -9.42 47.23 -80.12
C ALA A 437 -9.70 45.96 -79.33
N GLN A 438 -9.29 44.79 -79.88
CA GLN A 438 -9.42 43.52 -79.17
C GLN A 438 -8.54 43.45 -77.91
N LEU A 439 -7.34 44.00 -77.96
CA LEU A 439 -6.46 44.06 -76.77
C LEU A 439 -7.00 44.97 -75.68
N LYS A 440 -7.66 46.12 -76.05
CA LYS A 440 -8.33 46.98 -75.06
C LYS A 440 -9.56 46.31 -74.43
N GLU A 441 -10.28 45.52 -75.21
CA GLU A 441 -11.44 44.77 -74.77
C GLU A 441 -11.01 43.65 -73.80
N ILE A 442 -9.91 42.95 -74.11
CA ILE A 442 -9.30 41.96 -73.17
C ILE A 442 -8.79 42.59 -71.90
N VAL A 443 -8.20 43.77 -71.96
CA VAL A 443 -7.74 44.48 -70.76
C VAL A 443 -8.93 44.98 -69.91
N ASN A 444 -10.02 45.45 -70.54
CA ASN A 444 -11.25 45.83 -69.87
C ASN A 444 -11.98 44.59 -69.28
N ASP A 445 -11.97 43.46 -69.95
CA ASP A 445 -12.55 42.23 -69.44
C ASP A 445 -11.74 41.71 -68.19
N ILE A 446 -10.45 41.97 -68.10
CA ILE A 446 -9.62 41.65 -66.94
C ILE A 446 -9.98 42.62 -65.75
N GLU A 447 -10.37 43.87 -66.04
CA GLU A 447 -10.83 44.80 -65.00
C GLU A 447 -12.21 44.46 -64.44
N THR A 448 -13.09 43.83 -65.18
CA THR A 448 -14.43 43.43 -64.74
C THR A 448 -14.44 42.07 -64.02
N MET A 449 -13.32 41.35 -63.99
CA MET A 449 -13.21 40.06 -63.26
C MET A 449 -12.86 40.20 -61.77
N ASP A 450 -12.59 41.38 -61.24
CA ASP A 450 -12.25 41.54 -59.82
C ASP A 450 -13.45 41.44 -58.86
N ASP A 451 -14.67 41.22 -59.35
CA ASP A 451 -15.91 41.20 -58.58
C ASP A 451 -16.61 39.83 -58.52
N VAL A 452 -15.86 38.76 -58.55
CA VAL A 452 -16.44 37.42 -58.22
C VAL A 452 -16.69 37.38 -56.72
N PRO A 453 -17.94 37.32 -56.27
CA PRO A 453 -18.24 37.27 -54.82
C PRO A 453 -17.52 36.10 -54.17
N LYS A 454 -16.90 36.34 -53.01
CA LYS A 454 -16.21 35.27 -52.24
C LYS A 454 -17.16 34.15 -51.91
N MET A 455 -17.02 33.03 -52.61
CA MET A 455 -17.75 31.78 -52.39
C MET A 455 -16.99 30.90 -51.42
N THR A 456 -17.72 30.20 -50.55
CA THR A 456 -17.12 29.14 -49.70
C THR A 456 -16.83 27.90 -50.50
N SER A 457 -15.89 27.06 -50.04
CA SER A 457 -15.60 25.78 -50.68
C SER A 457 -16.86 24.91 -50.89
N ARG A 458 -17.80 25.00 -49.95
CA ARG A 458 -19.07 24.25 -50.02
C ARG A 458 -20.03 24.80 -51.05
N GLU A 459 -20.08 26.12 -51.25
CA GLU A 459 -20.86 26.79 -52.29
C GLU A 459 -20.30 26.44 -53.68
N PHE A 460 -18.99 26.40 -53.85
CA PHE A 460 -18.35 25.95 -55.09
C PHE A 460 -18.71 24.48 -55.45
N GLU A 461 -18.72 23.60 -54.45
CA GLU A 461 -19.07 22.20 -54.64
C GLU A 461 -20.55 22.03 -55.06
N VAL A 462 -21.45 22.81 -54.47
CA VAL A 462 -22.87 22.86 -54.86
C VAL A 462 -23.03 23.45 -56.28
N ILE A 463 -22.33 24.53 -56.64
CA ILE A 463 -22.33 25.09 -57.98
C ILE A 463 -21.89 24.04 -59.01
N ARG A 464 -20.80 23.34 -58.78
CA ARG A 464 -20.29 22.31 -59.69
C ARG A 464 -21.31 21.20 -59.92
N LEU A 465 -21.93 20.69 -58.82
CA LEU A 465 -22.94 19.63 -58.93
C LEU A 465 -24.24 20.10 -59.62
N CYS A 466 -24.60 21.39 -59.48
CA CYS A 466 -25.69 22.00 -60.22
C CYS A 466 -25.37 22.09 -61.73
N CYS A 467 -24.13 22.42 -62.08
CA CYS A 467 -23.67 22.45 -63.49
C CYS A 467 -23.61 21.06 -64.14
N GLU A 468 -23.40 20.00 -63.33
CA GLU A 468 -23.52 18.60 -63.76
C GLU A 468 -24.98 18.14 -63.95
N GLY A 469 -25.99 19.02 -63.80
CA GLY A 469 -27.40 18.71 -63.94
C GLY A 469 -28.05 17.94 -62.82
N ARG A 470 -27.41 17.86 -61.64
CA ARG A 470 -27.93 17.12 -60.49
C ARG A 470 -29.08 17.81 -59.78
N THR A 471 -30.07 17.06 -59.35
CA THR A 471 -31.19 17.56 -58.55
C THR A 471 -30.74 17.83 -57.09
N SER A 472 -31.46 18.67 -56.34
CA SER A 472 -31.17 18.94 -54.95
C SER A 472 -31.14 17.66 -54.09
N LYS A 473 -31.92 16.64 -54.43
CA LYS A 473 -31.94 15.34 -53.74
C LYS A 473 -30.68 14.52 -53.97
N GLU A 474 -30.18 14.50 -55.22
CA GLU A 474 -28.93 13.81 -55.58
C GLU A 474 -27.71 14.52 -54.98
N ILE A 475 -27.71 15.87 -54.98
CA ILE A 475 -26.66 16.68 -54.36
C ILE A 475 -26.61 16.41 -52.86
N ALA A 476 -27.78 16.36 -52.19
CA ALA A 476 -27.90 16.07 -50.79
C ALA A 476 -27.34 14.68 -50.42
N GLY A 477 -27.66 13.67 -51.20
CA GLY A 477 -27.12 12.31 -51.01
C GLY A 477 -25.60 12.25 -51.18
N ARG A 478 -25.06 12.92 -52.25
CA ARG A 478 -23.62 12.91 -52.53
C ARG A 478 -22.78 13.69 -51.49
N LEU A 479 -23.37 14.73 -50.91
CA LEU A 479 -22.72 15.62 -49.94
C LEU A 479 -23.04 15.24 -48.50
N ASN A 480 -23.83 14.20 -48.29
CA ASN A 480 -24.26 13.65 -47.00
C ASN A 480 -24.92 14.72 -46.07
N VAL A 481 -25.83 15.50 -46.66
CA VAL A 481 -26.58 16.56 -45.96
C VAL A 481 -28.08 16.47 -46.28
N SER A 482 -28.92 17.23 -45.59
CA SER A 482 -30.34 17.26 -45.87
C SER A 482 -30.62 18.04 -47.19
N VAL A 483 -31.70 17.67 -47.87
CA VAL A 483 -32.18 18.41 -49.07
C VAL A 483 -32.40 19.89 -48.74
N ARG A 484 -32.96 20.17 -47.57
CA ARG A 484 -33.20 21.54 -47.07
C ARG A 484 -31.88 22.34 -46.93
N THR A 485 -30.79 21.68 -46.54
CA THR A 485 -29.45 22.30 -46.45
C THR A 485 -28.95 22.71 -47.83
N ILE A 486 -29.15 21.85 -48.87
CA ILE A 486 -28.77 22.17 -50.25
C ILE A 486 -29.59 23.33 -50.80
N ASP A 487 -30.90 23.37 -50.53
CA ASP A 487 -31.75 24.46 -50.99
C ASP A 487 -31.34 25.80 -50.31
N THR A 488 -30.91 25.75 -49.04
CA THR A 488 -30.35 26.90 -48.36
C THR A 488 -29.04 27.38 -49.02
N HIS A 489 -28.15 26.47 -49.37
CA HIS A 489 -26.92 26.82 -50.10
C HIS A 489 -27.22 27.40 -51.47
N LYS A 490 -28.15 26.81 -52.25
CA LYS A 490 -28.59 27.35 -53.53
C LYS A 490 -29.17 28.78 -53.40
N SER A 491 -30.02 29.02 -52.39
CA SER A 491 -30.58 30.33 -52.13
C SER A 491 -29.50 31.39 -51.81
N ASN A 492 -28.50 31.01 -51.01
CA ASN A 492 -27.39 31.87 -50.69
C ASN A 492 -26.49 32.16 -51.90
N ILE A 493 -26.23 31.14 -52.75
CA ILE A 493 -25.49 31.31 -53.99
C ILE A 493 -26.24 32.25 -54.93
N PHE A 494 -27.55 32.05 -55.13
CA PHE A 494 -28.38 32.91 -55.98
C PHE A 494 -28.37 34.37 -55.50
N LYS A 495 -28.48 34.60 -54.20
CA LYS A 495 -28.38 35.97 -53.63
C LYS A 495 -27.01 36.58 -53.87
N LYS A 496 -25.92 35.81 -53.66
CA LYS A 496 -24.54 36.30 -53.81
C LYS A 496 -24.23 36.65 -55.26
N LEU A 497 -24.76 35.88 -56.22
CA LEU A 497 -24.52 36.05 -57.63
C LEU A 497 -25.57 36.94 -58.33
N ASN A 498 -26.57 37.39 -57.58
CA ASN A 498 -27.72 38.15 -58.10
C ASN A 498 -28.41 37.46 -59.30
N ILE A 499 -28.67 36.17 -59.16
CA ILE A 499 -29.33 35.32 -60.15
C ILE A 499 -30.61 34.70 -59.59
N SER A 500 -31.55 34.30 -60.45
CA SER A 500 -32.87 33.85 -60.02
C SER A 500 -33.14 32.34 -60.30
N SER A 501 -32.27 31.71 -61.05
CA SER A 501 -32.51 30.31 -61.47
C SER A 501 -31.22 29.48 -61.60
N THR A 502 -31.38 28.14 -61.54
CA THR A 502 -30.28 27.21 -61.76
C THR A 502 -29.71 27.32 -63.19
N VAL A 503 -30.53 27.68 -64.18
CA VAL A 503 -30.08 27.89 -65.52
C VAL A 503 -29.15 29.10 -65.64
N GLU A 504 -29.51 30.20 -64.92
CA GLU A 504 -28.64 31.37 -64.83
C GLU A 504 -27.35 31.06 -64.06
N LEU A 505 -27.39 30.19 -63.02
CA LEU A 505 -26.22 29.71 -62.35
C LEU A 505 -25.25 28.97 -63.26
N VAL A 506 -25.77 28.05 -64.12
CA VAL A 506 -24.94 27.30 -65.08
C VAL A 506 -24.32 28.24 -66.08
N ARG A 507 -25.11 29.21 -66.60
CA ARG A 507 -24.63 30.26 -67.52
C ARG A 507 -23.56 31.12 -66.94
N TYR A 508 -23.75 31.56 -65.68
CA TYR A 508 -22.75 32.30 -64.88
C TYR A 508 -21.48 31.51 -64.70
N ALA A 509 -21.62 30.26 -64.26
CA ALA A 509 -20.47 29.35 -63.98
C ALA A 509 -19.64 29.09 -65.23
N ALA A 510 -20.30 28.92 -66.39
CA ALA A 510 -19.62 28.76 -67.68
C ALA A 510 -18.90 30.07 -68.09
N LYS A 511 -19.54 31.25 -67.90
CA LYS A 511 -18.96 32.55 -68.22
C LYS A 511 -17.80 32.95 -67.35
N ALA A 512 -17.87 32.57 -66.05
CA ALA A 512 -16.83 32.81 -65.03
C ALA A 512 -15.70 31.77 -65.05
N GLY A 513 -15.71 30.81 -65.98
CA GLY A 513 -14.70 29.76 -66.06
C GLY A 513 -14.71 28.77 -64.90
N LEU A 514 -15.78 28.77 -64.10
CA LEU A 514 -15.95 27.90 -62.93
C LEU A 514 -16.39 26.50 -63.31
N TYR A 515 -16.85 26.31 -64.55
CA TYR A 515 -17.28 25.03 -65.15
C TYR A 515 -17.08 25.03 -66.64
N THR A 516 -16.36 24.05 -67.18
CA THR A 516 -16.26 23.77 -68.63
C THR A 516 -17.14 22.57 -68.91
N PRO A 517 -18.20 22.69 -69.77
CA PRO A 517 -19.01 21.54 -70.11
C PRO A 517 -18.14 20.54 -70.86
N ASN A 518 -18.07 19.31 -70.40
CA ASN A 518 -17.48 18.21 -71.16
C ASN A 518 -18.44 17.88 -72.31
N VAL A 519 -18.09 18.30 -73.55
CA VAL A 519 -18.70 17.82 -74.80
C VAL A 519 -17.93 16.57 -75.21
N SER A 520 -18.25 15.46 -74.56
CA SER A 520 -17.97 14.13 -75.13
C SER A 520 -19.09 13.20 -74.68
N GLY A 521 -19.85 12.78 -75.68
CA GLY A 521 -20.92 11.82 -75.49
C GLY A 521 -20.40 10.41 -75.40
N ASN A 522 -21.29 9.62 -74.88
CA ASN A 522 -21.47 8.18 -74.99
C ASN A 522 -20.69 7.21 -74.08
N GLU A 523 -21.55 6.39 -73.50
CA GLU A 523 -21.41 4.93 -73.27
C GLU A 523 -20.56 4.60 -71.99
N ASP A 524 -20.94 3.74 -71.09
CA ASP A 524 -21.87 2.63 -71.04
C ASP A 524 -22.25 2.22 -69.62
N THR A 525 -23.41 1.71 -69.52
CA THR A 525 -24.02 0.65 -68.71
C THR A 525 -23.33 0.06 -67.50
N PRO A 526 -24.10 -0.45 -66.51
CA PRO A 526 -23.69 -0.81 -65.21
C PRO A 526 -23.23 -2.25 -65.10
N ASP A 527 -22.26 -2.50 -64.22
CA ASP A 527 -22.03 -3.86 -63.77
C ASP A 527 -22.42 -3.99 -62.29
N SER A 528 -23.36 -4.88 -62.14
CA SER A 528 -23.86 -5.45 -60.93
C SER A 528 -22.91 -6.57 -60.48
N SER A 529 -22.45 -6.56 -59.23
CA SER A 529 -22.34 -7.74 -58.39
C SER A 529 -21.27 -7.55 -57.30
N LYS A 530 -21.63 -7.49 -56.11
CA LYS A 530 -21.62 -8.53 -55.07
C LYS A 530 -21.71 -7.94 -53.68
N GLN A 531 -22.78 -8.30 -53.06
CA GLN A 531 -22.85 -8.46 -51.62
C GLN A 531 -22.13 -9.75 -51.18
N PRO A 532 -22.19 -10.11 -49.90
CA PRO A 532 -21.54 -9.59 -48.68
C PRO A 532 -20.78 -10.70 -47.95
N ASN A 533 -20.34 -10.41 -46.77
CA ASN A 533 -20.04 -11.29 -45.60
C ASN A 533 -18.64 -11.00 -45.05
N SER A 534 -18.44 -10.80 -43.86
CA SER A 534 -18.94 -11.26 -42.55
C SER A 534 -18.43 -10.29 -41.50
#